data_18a1c8508fee44a319496bf72f9eaf24
#
_entry.id   18a1c8508fee44a319496bf72f9eaf24
#
_cell.length_a   1.000
_cell.length_b   1.000
_cell.length_c   1.000
_cell.angle_alpha   90.00
_cell.angle_beta   90.00
_cell.angle_gamma   90.00
#
_symmetry.space_group_name_H-M   'P 1'
#
loop_
_entity.id
_entity.type
_entity.pdbx_description
1 polymer ?
#
loop_
_entity_poly.entity_id
_entity_poly.type
_entity_poly.pdbx_seq_one_letter_code
_entity_poly.pdbx_strand_id
1 'polypeptide(L)'
;MLAALRHYPASVNLLLSSSLFLTLGRAITLPYLVIYLSSSFVLSISDIGMVVGSALFVGSLLSLYGGYLTDKLSSYKLILCFTGFFVIGFVGMCVTNKLWLFFLFLVSFNFAYSVIDIVVKAAFGKLLPVAEQSKVFSVRYTLINIGYAVGPFIGAGLAHWNMKLPFMMSALLGLGFFVVYSIFGDRKLSSADPANAPVSFLAVGRILLKDYRLVCFTVGGVLSAVVFGQFTGYISQYLVTTSTPEFTYQVISSVVAVNAAVVICLQYFVGKHISHQYLNQWLTAGFSLFLMGVVGFALSTTVLHW
;
A
#
# COMPACT_ATOMS: atom_id res chain seq x y z
N MET A 1 -9.07 5.34 18.24
CA MET A 1 -7.91 5.64 17.40
C MET A 1 -7.18 6.91 17.82
N LEU A 2 -7.81 8.10 17.88
CA LEU A 2 -7.12 9.36 18.29
C LEU A 2 -6.50 9.31 19.68
N ALA A 3 -7.12 8.66 20.66
CA ALA A 3 -6.54 8.44 21.98
C ALA A 3 -5.28 7.55 21.93
N ALA A 4 -5.24 6.57 21.01
CA ALA A 4 -4.07 5.72 20.83
C ALA A 4 -2.87 6.48 20.26
N LEU A 5 -3.09 7.43 19.34
CA LEU A 5 -2.03 8.27 18.79
C LEU A 5 -1.34 9.15 19.85
N ARG A 6 -2.09 9.59 20.89
CA ARG A 6 -1.51 10.35 22.01
C ARG A 6 -0.60 9.51 22.90
N HIS A 7 -0.73 8.20 22.85
CA HIS A 7 0.05 7.28 23.67
C HIS A 7 1.40 6.89 23.04
N TYR A 8 1.54 7.04 21.71
CA TYR A 8 2.77 6.69 21.02
C TYR A 8 3.79 7.84 21.03
N PRO A 9 5.10 7.52 21.07
CA PRO A 9 6.17 8.50 20.88
C PRO A 9 6.01 9.29 19.58
N ALA A 10 6.51 10.51 19.54
CA ALA A 10 6.45 11.37 18.35
C ALA A 10 7.04 10.71 17.10
N SER A 11 8.12 9.92 17.24
CA SER A 11 8.74 9.16 16.15
C SER A 11 7.78 8.13 15.54
N VAL A 12 7.00 7.42 16.37
CA VAL A 12 6.00 6.44 15.90
C VAL A 12 4.85 7.15 15.19
N ASN A 13 4.36 8.26 15.75
CA ASN A 13 3.29 9.04 15.13
C ASN A 13 3.70 9.62 13.77
N LEU A 14 4.96 10.04 13.65
CA LEU A 14 5.51 10.54 12.40
C LEU A 14 5.61 9.42 11.34
N LEU A 15 5.99 8.20 11.74
CA LEU A 15 5.96 7.03 10.86
C LEU A 15 4.53 6.61 10.48
N LEU A 16 3.57 6.73 11.39
CA LEU A 16 2.16 6.51 11.08
C LEU A 16 1.62 7.54 10.07
N SER A 17 2.04 8.80 10.21
CA SER A 17 1.66 9.87 9.26
C SER A 17 2.17 9.59 7.85
N SER A 18 3.37 8.99 7.68
CA SER A 18 3.88 8.58 6.38
C SER A 18 2.93 7.60 5.69
N SER A 19 2.40 6.65 6.45
CA SER A 19 1.48 5.64 5.92
C SER A 19 0.17 6.25 5.42
N LEU A 20 -0.32 7.33 6.05
CA LEU A 20 -1.49 8.06 5.56
C LEU A 20 -1.15 8.92 4.33
N PHE A 21 -0.16 9.82 4.44
CA PHE A 21 0.12 10.81 3.40
C PHE A 21 0.63 10.19 2.10
N LEU A 22 1.53 9.21 2.17
CA LEU A 22 2.04 8.56 0.98
C LEU A 22 0.99 7.64 0.33
N THR A 23 0.16 6.97 1.13
CA THR A 23 -0.96 6.18 0.59
C THR A 23 -2.01 7.09 -0.04
N LEU A 24 -2.35 8.22 0.60
CA LEU A 24 -3.27 9.19 0.05
C LEU A 24 -2.75 9.74 -1.29
N GLY A 25 -1.47 10.13 -1.36
CA GLY A 25 -0.84 10.55 -2.61
C GLY A 25 -0.95 9.49 -3.71
N ARG A 26 -0.67 8.22 -3.39
CA ARG A 26 -0.84 7.11 -4.33
C ARG A 26 -2.30 6.94 -4.77
N ALA A 27 -3.24 6.98 -3.84
CA ALA A 27 -4.66 6.75 -4.09
C ALA A 27 -5.34 7.88 -4.87
N ILE A 28 -4.85 9.12 -4.75
CA ILE A 28 -5.28 10.26 -5.56
C ILE A 28 -4.96 10.03 -7.05
N THR A 29 -3.83 9.42 -7.35
CA THR A 29 -3.32 9.34 -8.73
C THR A 29 -3.68 8.04 -9.45
N LEU A 30 -3.57 6.87 -8.79
CA LEU A 30 -3.66 5.57 -9.47
C LEU A 30 -4.94 5.34 -10.28
N PRO A 31 -6.15 5.69 -9.79
CA PRO A 31 -7.38 5.48 -10.58
C PRO A 31 -7.41 6.29 -11.88
N TYR A 32 -6.76 7.47 -11.89
CA TYR A 32 -6.75 8.38 -13.04
C TYR A 32 -5.59 8.14 -14.00
N LEU A 33 -4.64 7.27 -13.61
CA LEU A 33 -3.50 6.92 -14.43
C LEU A 33 -3.91 6.32 -15.76
N VAL A 34 -4.92 5.45 -15.76
CA VAL A 34 -5.46 4.82 -16.97
C VAL A 34 -6.03 5.86 -17.92
N ILE A 35 -6.83 6.78 -17.40
CA ILE A 35 -7.48 7.85 -18.20
C ILE A 35 -6.41 8.81 -18.75
N TYR A 36 -5.43 9.18 -17.91
CA TYR A 36 -4.32 10.05 -18.34
C TYR A 36 -3.48 9.42 -19.45
N LEU A 37 -3.10 8.14 -19.32
CA LEU A 37 -2.31 7.43 -20.33
C LEU A 37 -3.08 7.26 -21.63
N SER A 38 -4.36 6.95 -21.57
CA SER A 38 -5.22 6.85 -22.76
C SER A 38 -5.32 8.18 -23.49
N SER A 39 -5.55 9.28 -22.79
CA SER A 39 -5.77 10.60 -23.40
C SER A 39 -4.46 11.27 -23.85
N SER A 40 -3.38 11.16 -23.05
CA SER A 40 -2.13 11.89 -23.31
C SER A 40 -1.16 11.16 -24.23
N PHE A 41 -1.18 9.82 -24.22
CA PHE A 41 -0.28 8.99 -25.05
C PHE A 41 -1.01 8.14 -26.09
N VAL A 42 -2.35 8.27 -26.19
CA VAL A 42 -3.20 7.55 -27.16
C VAL A 42 -2.97 6.04 -27.13
N LEU A 43 -2.82 5.49 -25.93
CA LEU A 43 -2.56 4.07 -25.71
C LEU A 43 -3.88 3.26 -25.65
N SER A 44 -3.83 2.04 -26.17
CA SER A 44 -4.92 1.07 -25.95
C SER A 44 -4.99 0.63 -24.49
N ILE A 45 -6.15 0.11 -24.06
CA ILE A 45 -6.34 -0.41 -22.68
C ILE A 45 -5.31 -1.52 -22.37
N SER A 46 -4.99 -2.37 -23.37
CA SER A 46 -4.00 -3.43 -23.24
C SER A 46 -2.59 -2.87 -23.00
N ASP A 47 -2.19 -1.85 -23.78
CA ASP A 47 -0.88 -1.21 -23.65
C ASP A 47 -0.74 -0.50 -22.28
N ILE A 48 -1.80 0.18 -21.84
CA ILE A 48 -1.85 0.80 -20.51
C ILE A 48 -1.66 -0.25 -19.42
N GLY A 49 -2.37 -1.38 -19.52
CA GLY A 49 -2.22 -2.52 -18.61
C GLY A 49 -0.79 -3.03 -18.54
N MET A 50 -0.12 -3.16 -19.70
CA MET A 50 1.29 -3.57 -19.78
C MET A 50 2.23 -2.53 -19.17
N VAL A 51 2.06 -1.25 -19.51
CA VAL A 51 2.90 -0.15 -18.98
C VAL A 51 2.77 -0.04 -17.47
N VAL A 52 1.54 0.01 -16.95
CA VAL A 52 1.30 0.15 -15.50
C VAL A 52 1.69 -1.11 -14.76
N GLY A 53 1.24 -2.27 -15.23
CA GLY A 53 1.52 -3.56 -14.61
C GLY A 53 3.02 -3.86 -14.54
N SER A 54 3.76 -3.67 -15.65
CA SER A 54 5.20 -3.88 -15.66
C SER A 54 5.96 -2.87 -14.79
N ALA A 55 5.54 -1.59 -14.77
CA ALA A 55 6.17 -0.59 -13.89
C ALA A 55 5.97 -0.92 -12.41
N LEU A 56 4.76 -1.33 -12.01
CA LEU A 56 4.48 -1.75 -10.64
C LEU A 56 5.25 -3.03 -10.28
N PHE A 57 5.36 -3.98 -11.21
CA PHE A 57 6.12 -5.22 -11.03
C PHE A 57 7.60 -4.95 -10.85
N VAL A 58 8.22 -4.17 -11.74
CA VAL A 58 9.65 -3.80 -11.66
C VAL A 58 9.94 -3.04 -10.37
N GLY A 59 9.10 -2.04 -10.00
CA GLY A 59 9.25 -1.29 -8.76
C GLY A 59 9.17 -2.19 -7.52
N SER A 60 8.28 -3.19 -7.53
CA SER A 60 8.14 -4.17 -6.45
C SER A 60 9.34 -5.13 -6.39
N LEU A 61 9.88 -5.58 -7.52
CA LEU A 61 11.11 -6.39 -7.55
C LEU A 61 12.30 -5.61 -6.98
N LEU A 62 12.48 -4.36 -7.38
CA LEU A 62 13.54 -3.52 -6.84
C LEU A 62 13.41 -3.32 -5.32
N SER A 63 12.18 -3.30 -4.79
CA SER A 63 11.93 -3.15 -3.35
C SER A 63 12.43 -4.33 -2.50
N LEU A 64 12.65 -5.50 -3.08
CA LEU A 64 13.30 -6.62 -2.37
C LEU A 64 14.71 -6.25 -1.92
N TYR A 65 15.45 -5.53 -2.77
CA TYR A 65 16.75 -4.98 -2.39
C TYR A 65 16.61 -3.87 -1.34
N GLY A 66 15.52 -3.12 -1.37
CA GLY A 66 15.17 -2.13 -0.35
C GLY A 66 15.06 -2.73 1.05
N GLY A 67 14.47 -3.93 1.18
CA GLY A 67 14.43 -4.69 2.43
C GLY A 67 15.84 -4.97 2.99
N TYR A 68 16.77 -5.41 2.15
CA TYR A 68 18.16 -5.61 2.53
C TYR A 68 18.88 -4.31 2.97
N LEU A 69 18.53 -3.18 2.35
CA LEU A 69 19.09 -1.89 2.73
C LEU A 69 18.64 -1.46 4.13
N THR A 70 17.46 -1.89 4.62
CA THR A 70 16.98 -1.54 5.97
C THR A 70 17.85 -2.10 7.08
N ASP A 71 18.54 -3.21 6.81
CA ASP A 71 19.45 -3.83 7.77
C ASP A 71 20.83 -3.19 7.78
N LYS A 72 21.18 -2.45 6.74
CA LYS A 72 22.52 -1.84 6.59
C LYS A 72 22.56 -0.34 6.78
N LEU A 73 21.46 0.33 6.48
CA LEU A 73 21.41 1.79 6.46
C LEU A 73 20.46 2.33 7.53
N SER A 74 20.69 3.56 7.94
CA SER A 74 19.80 4.27 8.85
C SER A 74 18.41 4.40 8.25
N SER A 75 17.38 3.97 9.00
CA SER A 75 15.98 4.09 8.61
C SER A 75 15.60 5.55 8.33
N TYR A 76 16.15 6.50 9.07
CA TYR A 76 15.97 7.93 8.83
C TYR A 76 16.40 8.34 7.42
N LYS A 77 17.65 7.97 7.03
CA LYS A 77 18.18 8.30 5.70
C LYS A 77 17.41 7.61 4.58
N LEU A 78 17.03 6.35 4.79
CA LEU A 78 16.23 5.60 3.81
C LEU A 78 14.87 6.25 3.57
N ILE A 79 14.14 6.61 4.63
CA ILE A 79 12.84 7.26 4.50
C ILE A 79 12.96 8.58 3.74
N LEU A 80 13.96 9.42 4.07
CA LEU A 80 14.17 10.68 3.35
C LEU A 80 14.52 10.45 1.88
N CYS A 81 15.51 9.59 1.60
CA CYS A 81 15.93 9.28 0.23
C CYS A 81 14.77 8.79 -0.62
N PHE A 82 14.04 7.79 -0.13
CA PHE A 82 12.92 7.22 -0.87
C PHE A 82 11.69 8.12 -0.93
N THR A 83 11.45 8.98 0.07
CA THR A 83 10.44 10.05 -0.08
C THR A 83 10.83 11.04 -1.16
N GLY A 84 12.11 11.35 -1.32
CA GLY A 84 12.62 12.13 -2.46
C GLY A 84 12.33 11.45 -3.80
N PHE A 85 12.61 10.14 -3.93
CA PHE A 85 12.25 9.38 -5.13
C PHE A 85 10.74 9.35 -5.41
N PHE A 86 9.92 9.27 -4.37
CA PHE A 86 8.47 9.36 -4.48
C PHE A 86 8.04 10.71 -5.07
N VAL A 87 8.55 11.81 -4.55
CA VAL A 87 8.28 13.17 -5.05
C VAL A 87 8.75 13.33 -6.48
N ILE A 88 9.99 12.92 -6.78
CA ILE A 88 10.57 12.98 -8.14
C ILE A 88 9.72 12.16 -9.11
N GLY A 89 9.24 10.99 -8.71
CA GLY A 89 8.35 10.15 -9.50
C GLY A 89 7.09 10.90 -9.92
N PHE A 90 6.38 11.52 -8.97
CA PHE A 90 5.14 12.26 -9.27
C PHE A 90 5.37 13.55 -10.02
N VAL A 91 6.40 14.32 -9.68
CA VAL A 91 6.79 15.53 -10.45
C VAL A 91 7.17 15.15 -11.88
N GLY A 92 7.97 14.10 -12.04
CA GLY A 92 8.39 13.62 -13.36
C GLY A 92 7.23 13.17 -14.23
N MET A 93 6.25 12.42 -13.66
CA MET A 93 5.02 12.06 -14.38
C MET A 93 4.18 13.29 -14.78
N CYS A 94 4.16 14.34 -13.96
CA CYS A 94 3.44 15.57 -14.25
C CYS A 94 4.02 16.35 -15.43
N VAL A 95 5.36 16.41 -15.54
CA VAL A 95 6.05 17.27 -16.52
C VAL A 95 6.43 16.56 -17.82
N THR A 96 6.58 15.23 -17.81
CA THR A 96 7.04 14.50 -18.99
C THR A 96 5.92 14.29 -20.00
N ASN A 97 6.30 14.40 -21.30
CA ASN A 97 5.46 14.04 -22.43
C ASN A 97 6.01 12.81 -23.19
N LYS A 98 7.03 12.12 -22.64
CA LYS A 98 7.63 10.92 -23.23
C LYS A 98 7.22 9.69 -22.43
N LEU A 99 6.60 8.71 -23.09
CA LEU A 99 6.09 7.49 -22.45
C LEU A 99 7.17 6.72 -21.66
N TRP A 100 8.37 6.58 -22.21
CA TRP A 100 9.45 5.85 -21.55
C TRP A 100 9.94 6.54 -20.26
N LEU A 101 9.96 7.89 -20.23
CA LEU A 101 10.25 8.65 -19.00
C LEU A 101 9.12 8.51 -18.00
N PHE A 102 7.86 8.58 -18.46
CA PHE A 102 6.70 8.34 -17.61
C PHE A 102 6.78 6.97 -16.94
N PHE A 103 7.14 5.93 -17.69
CA PHE A 103 7.36 4.59 -17.17
C PHE A 103 8.44 4.57 -16.07
N LEU A 104 9.59 5.22 -16.29
CA LEU A 104 10.66 5.28 -15.28
C LEU A 104 10.22 6.01 -14.00
N PHE A 105 9.46 7.09 -14.13
CA PHE A 105 8.92 7.80 -12.97
C PHE A 105 7.85 6.98 -12.24
N LEU A 106 7.05 6.21 -12.96
CA LEU A 106 6.08 5.28 -12.41
C LEU A 106 6.77 4.16 -11.61
N VAL A 107 7.86 3.58 -12.14
CA VAL A 107 8.72 2.63 -11.43
C VAL A 107 9.31 3.28 -10.17
N SER A 108 9.85 4.49 -10.30
CA SER A 108 10.51 5.23 -9.20
C SER A 108 9.57 5.43 -8.01
N PHE A 109 8.35 5.93 -8.24
CA PHE A 109 7.42 6.16 -7.12
C PHE A 109 6.96 4.85 -6.48
N ASN A 110 6.70 3.80 -7.27
CA ASN A 110 6.27 2.51 -6.72
C ASN A 110 7.38 1.84 -5.91
N PHE A 111 8.60 1.86 -6.42
CA PHE A 111 9.79 1.41 -5.71
C PHE A 111 9.96 2.16 -4.39
N ALA A 112 9.89 3.49 -4.43
CA ALA A 112 10.01 4.34 -3.25
C ALA A 112 8.94 4.03 -2.20
N TYR A 113 7.67 3.96 -2.61
CA TYR A 113 6.56 3.61 -1.73
C TYR A 113 6.75 2.26 -1.05
N SER A 114 7.17 1.25 -1.83
CA SER A 114 7.39 -0.10 -1.31
C SER A 114 8.55 -0.18 -0.31
N VAL A 115 9.66 0.53 -0.57
CA VAL A 115 10.79 0.57 0.37
C VAL A 115 10.42 1.30 1.65
N ILE A 116 9.74 2.45 1.56
CA ILE A 116 9.28 3.18 2.75
C ILE A 116 8.36 2.30 3.61
N ASP A 117 7.45 1.55 2.96
CA ASP A 117 6.56 0.60 3.64
C ASP A 117 7.32 -0.45 4.45
N ILE A 118 8.39 -1.02 3.87
CA ILE A 118 9.26 -2.00 4.52
C ILE A 118 10.01 -1.34 5.69
N VAL A 119 10.63 -0.17 5.48
CA VAL A 119 11.39 0.55 6.52
C VAL A 119 10.50 0.92 7.71
N VAL A 120 9.29 1.42 7.46
CA VAL A 120 8.33 1.78 8.51
C VAL A 120 7.92 0.56 9.33
N LYS A 121 7.65 -0.58 8.67
CA LYS A 121 7.34 -1.84 9.37
C LYS A 121 8.49 -2.32 10.25
N ALA A 122 9.72 -2.29 9.73
CA ALA A 122 10.92 -2.66 10.47
C ALA A 122 11.16 -1.72 11.67
N ALA A 123 10.93 -0.43 11.48
CA ALA A 123 11.06 0.57 12.55
C ALA A 123 10.05 0.35 13.69
N PHE A 124 8.80 0.01 13.39
CA PHE A 124 7.82 -0.32 14.44
C PHE A 124 8.24 -1.56 15.24
N GLY A 125 8.78 -2.59 14.57
CA GLY A 125 9.29 -3.77 15.25
C GLY A 125 10.41 -3.48 16.25
N LYS A 126 11.18 -2.40 16.04
CA LYS A 126 12.27 -1.99 16.94
C LYS A 126 11.88 -0.93 17.98
N LEU A 127 11.00 -0.01 17.61
CA LEU A 127 10.60 1.09 18.50
C LEU A 127 9.59 0.66 19.56
N LEU A 128 8.85 -0.42 19.33
CA LEU A 128 7.73 -0.81 20.18
C LEU A 128 7.90 -2.23 20.75
N PRO A 129 7.52 -2.43 22.02
CA PRO A 129 7.43 -3.76 22.60
C PRO A 129 6.46 -4.65 21.78
N VAL A 130 6.71 -5.95 21.78
CA VAL A 130 5.87 -6.95 21.04
C VAL A 130 4.38 -6.80 21.36
N ALA A 131 4.05 -6.51 22.61
CA ALA A 131 2.65 -6.31 23.07
C ALA A 131 1.94 -5.10 22.39
N GLU A 132 2.69 -4.09 21.94
CA GLU A 132 2.13 -2.90 21.30
C GLU A 132 2.17 -2.98 19.76
N GLN A 133 2.94 -3.91 19.18
CA GLN A 133 3.10 -4.01 17.73
C GLN A 133 1.77 -4.28 17.02
N SER A 134 0.97 -5.21 17.50
CA SER A 134 -0.34 -5.50 16.89
C SER A 134 -1.24 -4.27 16.83
N LYS A 135 -1.23 -3.45 17.88
CA LYS A 135 -2.04 -2.22 17.95
C LYS A 135 -1.56 -1.17 16.94
N VAL A 136 -0.23 -0.93 16.86
CA VAL A 136 0.31 0.08 15.92
C VAL A 136 0.10 -0.35 14.48
N PHE A 137 0.25 -1.64 14.16
CA PHE A 137 -0.05 -2.15 12.82
C PHE A 137 -1.54 -2.01 12.46
N SER A 138 -2.44 -2.20 13.43
CA SER A 138 -3.88 -1.97 13.22
C SER A 138 -4.21 -0.51 12.96
N VAL A 139 -3.61 0.42 13.74
CA VAL A 139 -3.74 1.87 13.49
C VAL A 139 -3.21 2.22 12.11
N ARG A 140 -2.03 1.72 11.76
CA ARG A 140 -1.41 1.94 10.43
C ARG A 140 -2.31 1.45 9.31
N TYR A 141 -2.84 0.23 9.43
CA TYR A 141 -3.74 -0.33 8.41
C TYR A 141 -5.02 0.50 8.25
N THR A 142 -5.59 0.99 9.35
CA THR A 142 -6.73 1.91 9.30
C THR A 142 -6.38 3.21 8.56
N LEU A 143 -5.23 3.82 8.83
CA LEU A 143 -4.76 5.03 8.14
C LEU A 143 -4.57 4.81 6.63
N ILE A 144 -4.02 3.66 6.24
CA ILE A 144 -3.88 3.26 4.84
C ILE A 144 -5.25 3.15 4.17
N ASN A 145 -6.23 2.51 4.82
CA ASN A 145 -7.58 2.38 4.26
C ASN A 145 -8.31 3.73 4.18
N ILE A 146 -8.11 4.63 5.13
CA ILE A 146 -8.61 6.02 5.03
C ILE A 146 -8.01 6.70 3.78
N GLY A 147 -6.70 6.55 3.55
CA GLY A 147 -6.04 7.07 2.36
C GLY A 147 -6.65 6.54 1.06
N TYR A 148 -6.87 5.23 0.98
CA TYR A 148 -7.51 4.61 -0.19
C TYR A 148 -8.99 4.96 -0.35
N ALA A 149 -9.73 5.17 0.74
CA ALA A 149 -11.13 5.57 0.68
C ALA A 149 -11.31 7.02 0.20
N VAL A 150 -10.47 7.93 0.68
CA VAL A 150 -10.59 9.38 0.42
C VAL A 150 -9.86 9.80 -0.87
N GLY A 151 -8.74 9.14 -1.17
CA GLY A 151 -7.87 9.51 -2.30
C GLY A 151 -8.57 9.61 -3.65
N PRO A 152 -9.33 8.60 -4.09
CA PRO A 152 -10.03 8.64 -5.38
C PRO A 152 -10.99 9.83 -5.52
N PHE A 153 -11.70 10.22 -4.46
CA PHE A 153 -12.61 11.38 -4.50
C PHE A 153 -11.86 12.68 -4.70
N ILE A 154 -10.73 12.88 -3.99
CA ILE A 154 -9.87 14.04 -4.20
C ILE A 154 -9.30 14.00 -5.62
N GLY A 155 -8.83 12.85 -6.08
CA GLY A 155 -8.31 12.66 -7.43
C GLY A 155 -9.34 12.99 -8.51
N ALA A 156 -10.60 12.57 -8.34
CA ALA A 156 -11.70 12.89 -9.25
C ALA A 156 -11.91 14.40 -9.39
N GLY A 157 -12.04 15.08 -8.26
CA GLY A 157 -12.22 16.54 -8.24
C GLY A 157 -11.07 17.27 -8.93
N LEU A 158 -9.83 16.86 -8.67
CA LEU A 158 -8.65 17.46 -9.29
C LEU A 158 -8.55 17.16 -10.78
N ALA A 159 -8.78 15.90 -11.18
CA ALA A 159 -8.71 15.48 -12.58
C ALA A 159 -9.78 16.14 -13.46
N HIS A 160 -10.94 16.48 -12.88
CA HIS A 160 -11.99 17.25 -13.56
C HIS A 160 -11.50 18.62 -14.05
N TRP A 161 -10.63 19.27 -13.27
CA TRP A 161 -10.08 20.58 -13.64
C TRP A 161 -8.86 20.44 -14.55
N ASN A 162 -7.94 19.55 -14.21
CA ASN A 162 -6.78 19.22 -15.04
C ASN A 162 -6.23 17.84 -14.69
N MET A 163 -6.01 17.00 -15.69
CA MET A 163 -5.51 15.63 -15.54
C MET A 163 -4.12 15.53 -14.88
N LYS A 164 -3.36 16.62 -14.82
CA LYS A 164 -2.04 16.67 -14.17
C LYS A 164 -2.13 17.03 -12.69
N LEU A 165 -3.24 17.61 -12.22
CA LEU A 165 -3.40 18.02 -10.81
C LEU A 165 -3.31 16.84 -9.81
N PRO A 166 -3.84 15.64 -10.08
CA PRO A 166 -3.62 14.49 -9.21
C PRO A 166 -2.13 14.20 -8.95
N PHE A 167 -1.28 14.26 -10.00
CA PHE A 167 0.17 14.07 -9.85
C PHE A 167 0.81 15.16 -9.00
N MET A 168 0.43 16.42 -9.23
CA MET A 168 0.93 17.57 -8.45
C MET A 168 0.54 17.45 -6.98
N MET A 169 -0.71 17.10 -6.67
CA MET A 169 -1.17 16.91 -5.29
C MET A 169 -0.41 15.77 -4.60
N SER A 170 -0.19 14.66 -5.30
CA SER A 170 0.59 13.52 -4.79
C SER A 170 2.05 13.92 -4.50
N ALA A 171 2.66 14.72 -5.38
CA ALA A 171 4.00 15.27 -5.16
C ALA A 171 4.04 16.22 -3.96
N LEU A 172 3.04 17.09 -3.80
CA LEU A 172 2.95 18.03 -2.67
C LEU A 172 2.78 17.31 -1.33
N LEU A 173 1.96 16.25 -1.28
CA LEU A 173 1.83 15.41 -0.08
C LEU A 173 3.16 14.72 0.28
N GLY A 174 3.86 14.18 -0.73
CA GLY A 174 5.19 13.61 -0.54
C GLY A 174 6.21 14.64 -0.08
N LEU A 175 6.23 15.83 -0.68
CA LEU A 175 7.12 16.92 -0.31
C LEU A 175 6.81 17.44 1.10
N GLY A 176 5.54 17.60 1.45
CA GLY A 176 5.14 17.99 2.80
C GLY A 176 5.63 16.98 3.84
N PHE A 177 5.45 15.68 3.57
CA PHE A 177 6.00 14.65 4.45
C PHE A 177 7.53 14.68 4.49
N PHE A 178 8.21 14.85 3.35
CA PHE A 178 9.66 14.96 3.28
C PHE A 178 10.19 16.10 4.19
N VAL A 179 9.60 17.29 4.09
CA VAL A 179 9.98 18.44 4.89
C VAL A 179 9.76 18.19 6.39
N VAL A 180 8.55 17.73 6.76
CA VAL A 180 8.23 17.43 8.16
C VAL A 180 9.16 16.34 8.72
N TYR A 181 9.41 15.28 7.96
CA TYR A 181 10.30 14.20 8.40
C TYR A 181 11.77 14.64 8.47
N SER A 182 12.23 15.52 7.60
CA SER A 182 13.60 16.07 7.66
C SER A 182 13.85 16.91 8.92
N ILE A 183 12.82 17.60 9.43
CA ILE A 183 12.90 18.47 10.61
C ILE A 183 12.70 17.65 11.90
N PHE A 184 11.65 16.83 11.95
CA PHE A 184 11.19 16.15 13.16
C PHE A 184 11.53 14.66 13.23
N GLY A 185 12.06 14.08 12.15
CA GLY A 185 12.43 12.67 12.11
C GLY A 185 13.57 12.33 13.07
N ASP A 186 13.49 11.16 13.68
CA ASP A 186 14.53 10.67 14.58
C ASP A 186 15.77 10.25 13.79
N ARG A 187 16.81 11.09 13.82
CA ARG A 187 18.08 10.87 13.11
C ARG A 187 18.85 9.65 13.62
N LYS A 188 18.57 9.20 14.85
CA LYS A 188 19.19 8.01 15.46
C LYS A 188 18.44 6.73 15.11
N LEU A 189 17.28 6.84 14.45
CA LEU A 189 16.50 5.68 14.05
C LEU A 189 17.29 4.86 13.02
N SER A 190 17.79 3.73 13.47
CA SER A 190 18.50 2.76 12.63
C SER A 190 17.90 1.38 12.83
N SER A 191 17.64 0.69 11.73
CA SER A 191 17.30 -0.71 11.74
C SER A 191 18.56 -1.59 11.67
N ALA A 192 19.70 -1.00 11.34
CA ALA A 192 20.97 -1.72 11.30
C ALA A 192 21.37 -2.18 12.72
N ASP A 193 21.72 -3.45 12.84
CA ASP A 193 22.29 -4.02 14.05
C ASP A 193 23.81 -4.05 13.87
N PRO A 194 24.58 -3.24 14.65
CA PRO A 194 26.04 -3.21 14.54
C PRO A 194 26.72 -4.55 14.88
N ALA A 195 26.04 -5.42 15.61
CA ALA A 195 26.59 -6.70 16.05
C ALA A 195 26.52 -7.79 14.96
N ASN A 196 25.72 -7.60 13.92
CA ASN A 196 25.60 -8.58 12.84
C ASN A 196 26.52 -8.22 11.67
N ALA A 197 27.48 -9.11 11.36
CA ALA A 197 28.31 -8.99 10.18
C ALA A 197 27.46 -8.84 8.91
N PRO A 198 27.86 -7.99 7.95
CA PRO A 198 27.07 -7.74 6.75
C PRO A 198 26.98 -9.01 5.89
N VAL A 199 25.88 -9.73 6.01
CA VAL A 199 25.58 -10.88 5.15
C VAL A 199 25.22 -10.37 3.76
N SER A 200 25.69 -11.03 2.69
CA SER A 200 25.34 -10.63 1.32
C SER A 200 23.86 -10.86 1.03
N PHE A 201 23.26 -10.04 0.13
CA PHE A 201 21.86 -10.17 -0.26
C PHE A 201 21.48 -11.60 -0.69
N LEU A 202 22.35 -12.25 -1.49
CA LEU A 202 22.12 -13.63 -1.95
C LEU A 202 22.20 -14.64 -0.80
N ALA A 203 23.05 -14.42 0.19
CA ALA A 203 23.15 -15.30 1.36
C ALA A 203 21.90 -15.16 2.25
N VAL A 204 21.39 -13.95 2.44
CA VAL A 204 20.10 -13.73 3.13
C VAL A 204 18.97 -14.45 2.39
N GLY A 205 18.86 -14.29 1.08
CA GLY A 205 17.88 -15.01 0.27
C GLY A 205 17.96 -16.54 0.44
N ARG A 206 19.17 -17.08 0.45
CA ARG A 206 19.38 -18.53 0.66
C ARG A 206 18.96 -19.00 2.05
N ILE A 207 19.20 -18.20 3.09
CA ILE A 207 18.76 -18.51 4.46
C ILE A 207 17.22 -18.50 4.53
N LEU A 208 16.57 -17.49 3.98
CA LEU A 208 15.11 -17.37 3.98
C LEU A 208 14.43 -18.51 3.21
N LEU A 209 14.99 -18.94 2.07
CA LEU A 209 14.48 -20.05 1.27
C LEU A 209 14.64 -21.41 1.96
N LYS A 210 15.58 -21.54 2.91
CA LYS A 210 15.73 -22.77 3.71
C LYS A 210 14.71 -22.88 4.85
N ASP A 211 14.13 -21.79 5.28
CA ASP A 211 13.06 -21.80 6.26
C ASP A 211 11.72 -22.14 5.59
N TYR A 212 11.38 -23.44 5.56
CA TYR A 212 10.16 -23.91 4.91
C TYR A 212 8.89 -23.31 5.51
N ARG A 213 8.88 -22.98 6.81
CA ARG A 213 7.72 -22.36 7.48
C ARG A 213 7.48 -20.95 6.95
N LEU A 214 8.55 -20.19 6.81
CA LEU A 214 8.51 -18.86 6.21
C LEU A 214 8.09 -18.94 4.73
N VAL A 215 8.63 -19.91 3.98
CA VAL A 215 8.25 -20.11 2.56
C VAL A 215 6.77 -20.46 2.43
N CYS A 216 6.28 -21.42 3.20
CA CYS A 216 4.85 -21.78 3.18
C CYS A 216 3.95 -20.60 3.55
N PHE A 217 4.30 -19.83 4.60
CA PHE A 217 3.57 -18.63 5.00
C PHE A 217 3.57 -17.58 3.90
N THR A 218 4.71 -17.35 3.26
CA THR A 218 4.86 -16.39 2.15
C THR A 218 4.04 -16.81 0.94
N VAL A 219 4.10 -18.09 0.54
CA VAL A 219 3.29 -18.63 -0.57
C VAL A 219 1.80 -18.47 -0.28
N GLY A 220 1.34 -18.85 0.93
CA GLY A 220 -0.05 -18.62 1.34
C GLY A 220 -0.46 -17.16 1.29
N GLY A 221 0.41 -16.26 1.75
CA GLY A 221 0.18 -14.81 1.69
C GLY A 221 0.11 -14.29 0.25
N VAL A 222 0.98 -14.76 -0.65
CA VAL A 222 0.95 -14.40 -2.08
C VAL A 222 -0.34 -14.88 -2.74
N LEU A 223 -0.75 -16.14 -2.51
CA LEU A 223 -2.00 -16.68 -3.05
C LEU A 223 -3.21 -15.88 -2.55
N SER A 224 -3.27 -15.56 -1.25
CA SER A 224 -4.31 -14.72 -0.68
C SER A 224 -4.32 -13.31 -1.30
N ALA A 225 -3.14 -12.71 -1.50
CA ALA A 225 -3.01 -11.39 -2.12
C ALA A 225 -3.46 -11.39 -3.59
N VAL A 226 -3.18 -12.47 -4.34
CA VAL A 226 -3.65 -12.63 -5.72
C VAL A 226 -5.19 -12.69 -5.75
N VAL A 227 -5.81 -13.53 -4.92
CA VAL A 227 -7.29 -13.63 -4.86
C VAL A 227 -7.89 -12.29 -4.44
N PHE A 228 -7.38 -11.66 -3.39
CA PHE A 228 -7.86 -10.35 -2.92
C PHE A 228 -7.68 -9.25 -3.97
N GLY A 229 -6.53 -9.23 -4.67
CA GLY A 229 -6.26 -8.23 -5.70
C GLY A 229 -7.15 -8.36 -6.94
N GLN A 230 -7.56 -9.59 -7.28
CA GLN A 230 -8.49 -9.84 -8.39
C GLN A 230 -9.95 -9.58 -8.01
N PHE A 231 -10.27 -9.53 -6.73
CA PHE A 231 -11.64 -9.43 -6.24
C PHE A 231 -12.40 -8.26 -6.87
N THR A 232 -11.91 -7.05 -6.75
CA THR A 232 -12.56 -5.87 -7.34
C THR A 232 -12.48 -5.86 -8.88
N GLY A 233 -11.37 -6.27 -9.47
CA GLY A 233 -11.17 -6.30 -10.91
C GLY A 233 -12.05 -7.34 -11.60
N TYR A 234 -12.06 -8.56 -11.08
CA TYR A 234 -12.85 -9.66 -11.64
C TYR A 234 -14.35 -9.41 -11.50
N ILE A 235 -14.83 -9.00 -10.32
CA ILE A 235 -16.24 -8.68 -10.09
C ILE A 235 -16.70 -7.57 -11.03
N SER A 236 -15.89 -6.51 -11.20
CA SER A 236 -16.20 -5.42 -12.11
C SER A 236 -16.36 -5.91 -13.54
N GLN A 237 -15.44 -6.74 -14.04
CA GLN A 237 -15.50 -7.30 -15.39
C GLN A 237 -16.70 -8.24 -15.56
N TYR A 238 -16.94 -9.11 -14.58
CA TYR A 238 -18.08 -10.02 -14.59
C TYR A 238 -19.41 -9.25 -14.67
N LEU A 239 -19.60 -8.26 -13.82
CA LEU A 239 -20.82 -7.45 -13.79
C LEU A 239 -21.02 -6.63 -15.05
N VAL A 240 -19.97 -6.05 -15.63
CA VAL A 240 -20.05 -5.32 -16.90
C VAL A 240 -20.53 -6.19 -18.04
N THR A 241 -20.19 -7.49 -18.02
CA THR A 241 -20.58 -8.43 -19.10
C THR A 241 -21.91 -9.11 -18.87
N THR A 242 -22.40 -9.19 -17.62
CA THR A 242 -23.59 -9.97 -17.25
C THR A 242 -24.76 -9.15 -16.74
N SER A 243 -24.56 -7.85 -16.48
CA SER A 243 -25.53 -6.99 -15.80
C SER A 243 -25.67 -5.62 -16.48
N THR A 244 -26.67 -4.85 -16.07
CA THR A 244 -26.84 -3.46 -16.56
C THR A 244 -25.77 -2.53 -15.96
N PRO A 245 -25.43 -1.42 -16.63
CA PRO A 245 -24.48 -0.44 -16.09
C PRO A 245 -24.87 0.10 -14.71
N GLU A 246 -26.16 0.36 -14.49
CA GLU A 246 -26.69 0.88 -13.22
C GLU A 246 -26.47 -0.11 -12.08
N PHE A 247 -26.79 -1.39 -12.30
CA PHE A 247 -26.60 -2.47 -11.33
C PHE A 247 -25.09 -2.63 -11.02
N THR A 248 -24.26 -2.65 -12.06
CA THR A 248 -22.80 -2.75 -11.92
C THR A 248 -22.24 -1.61 -11.05
N TYR A 249 -22.67 -0.36 -11.29
CA TYR A 249 -22.26 0.79 -10.49
C TYR A 249 -22.68 0.68 -9.03
N GLN A 250 -23.93 0.28 -8.79
CA GLN A 250 -24.46 0.10 -7.43
C GLN A 250 -23.69 -0.96 -6.66
N VAL A 251 -23.45 -2.12 -7.25
CA VAL A 251 -22.72 -3.22 -6.60
C VAL A 251 -21.28 -2.81 -6.30
N ILE A 252 -20.54 -2.33 -7.30
CA ILE A 252 -19.11 -1.98 -7.11
C ILE A 252 -18.95 -0.89 -6.04
N SER A 253 -19.77 0.17 -6.11
CA SER A 253 -19.69 1.25 -5.11
C SER A 253 -20.07 0.78 -3.71
N SER A 254 -21.09 -0.07 -3.59
CA SER A 254 -21.51 -0.64 -2.31
C SER A 254 -20.45 -1.54 -1.69
N VAL A 255 -19.86 -2.44 -2.47
CA VAL A 255 -18.79 -3.35 -2.03
C VAL A 255 -17.57 -2.55 -1.52
N VAL A 256 -17.14 -1.55 -2.27
CA VAL A 256 -16.01 -0.69 -1.86
C VAL A 256 -16.34 0.10 -0.61
N ALA A 257 -17.54 0.68 -0.51
CA ALA A 257 -17.97 1.45 0.65
C ALA A 257 -18.09 0.57 1.91
N VAL A 258 -18.73 -0.61 1.80
CA VAL A 258 -18.86 -1.56 2.91
C VAL A 258 -17.49 -2.06 3.37
N ASN A 259 -16.60 -2.44 2.44
CA ASN A 259 -15.25 -2.85 2.78
C ASN A 259 -14.50 -1.74 3.55
N ALA A 260 -14.55 -0.50 3.07
CA ALA A 260 -13.92 0.62 3.75
C ALA A 260 -14.52 0.87 5.14
N ALA A 261 -15.85 0.84 5.27
CA ALA A 261 -16.54 1.00 6.55
C ALA A 261 -16.17 -0.10 7.56
N VAL A 262 -16.20 -1.37 7.14
CA VAL A 262 -15.83 -2.51 7.98
C VAL A 262 -14.38 -2.38 8.46
N VAL A 263 -13.45 -2.08 7.54
CA VAL A 263 -12.04 -1.92 7.92
C VAL A 263 -11.85 -0.75 8.88
N ILE A 264 -12.42 0.43 8.59
CA ILE A 264 -12.24 1.61 9.44
C ILE A 264 -12.85 1.38 10.84
N CYS A 265 -14.01 0.75 10.92
CA CYS A 265 -14.71 0.54 12.19
C CYS A 265 -14.13 -0.61 13.01
N LEU A 266 -13.81 -1.74 12.38
CA LEU A 266 -13.48 -2.98 13.09
C LEU A 266 -11.98 -3.25 13.22
N GLN A 267 -11.14 -2.75 12.28
CA GLN A 267 -9.71 -3.09 12.24
C GLN A 267 -8.98 -2.79 13.55
N TYR A 268 -9.19 -1.59 14.10
CA TYR A 268 -8.55 -1.21 15.36
C TYR A 268 -9.06 -2.06 16.52
N PHE A 269 -10.37 -2.35 16.57
CA PHE A 269 -10.96 -3.17 17.62
C PHE A 269 -10.44 -4.61 17.55
N VAL A 270 -10.46 -5.23 16.40
CA VAL A 270 -9.94 -6.59 16.19
C VAL A 270 -8.47 -6.65 16.54
N GLY A 271 -7.66 -5.74 16.01
CA GLY A 271 -6.21 -5.73 16.25
C GLY A 271 -5.82 -5.53 17.72
N LYS A 272 -6.65 -4.85 18.52
CA LYS A 272 -6.45 -4.71 19.96
C LYS A 272 -6.63 -6.03 20.71
N HIS A 273 -7.49 -6.93 20.20
CA HIS A 273 -7.83 -8.19 20.88
C HIS A 273 -7.02 -9.39 20.38
N ILE A 274 -6.25 -9.23 19.29
CA ILE A 274 -5.35 -10.29 18.82
C ILE A 274 -4.24 -10.48 19.86
N SER A 275 -4.19 -11.68 20.46
CA SER A 275 -3.12 -12.07 21.36
C SER A 275 -2.23 -13.11 20.69
N HIS A 276 -0.94 -13.11 21.04
CA HIS A 276 0.06 -14.05 20.50
C HIS A 276 -0.32 -15.51 20.79
N GLN A 277 -0.98 -15.75 21.93
CA GLN A 277 -1.38 -17.08 22.39
C GLN A 277 -2.44 -17.73 21.48
N TYR A 278 -3.30 -16.93 20.84
CA TYR A 278 -4.41 -17.40 20.00
C TYR A 278 -4.22 -17.07 18.52
N LEU A 279 -2.98 -16.77 18.10
CA LEU A 279 -2.69 -16.32 16.72
C LEU A 279 -3.18 -17.31 15.67
N ASN A 280 -2.97 -18.61 15.86
CA ASN A 280 -3.45 -19.64 14.93
C ASN A 280 -4.98 -19.65 14.82
N GLN A 281 -5.69 -19.45 15.91
CA GLN A 281 -7.16 -19.40 15.90
C GLN A 281 -7.66 -18.16 15.17
N TRP A 282 -7.01 -17.01 15.38
CA TRP A 282 -7.32 -15.77 14.64
C TRP A 282 -7.07 -15.92 13.15
N LEU A 283 -5.96 -16.55 12.76
CA LEU A 283 -5.66 -16.83 11.35
C LEU A 283 -6.69 -17.78 10.73
N THR A 284 -7.02 -18.87 11.43
CA THR A 284 -8.03 -19.83 10.94
C THR A 284 -9.39 -19.17 10.79
N ALA A 285 -9.82 -18.36 11.77
CA ALA A 285 -11.06 -17.62 11.68
C ALA A 285 -11.07 -16.63 10.52
N GLY A 286 -9.97 -15.91 10.31
CA GLY A 286 -9.80 -14.98 9.18
C GLY A 286 -9.91 -15.68 7.82
N PHE A 287 -9.20 -16.81 7.65
CA PHE A 287 -9.30 -17.62 6.41
C PHE A 287 -10.70 -18.20 6.20
N SER A 288 -11.36 -18.68 7.26
CA SER A 288 -12.74 -19.20 7.16
C SER A 288 -13.72 -18.11 6.74
N LEU A 289 -13.63 -16.91 7.32
CA LEU A 289 -14.45 -15.76 6.94
C LEU A 289 -14.18 -15.32 5.49
N PHE A 290 -12.91 -15.32 5.08
CA PHE A 290 -12.53 -14.99 3.70
C PHE A 290 -13.13 -16.01 2.72
N LEU A 291 -13.02 -17.31 3.00
CA LEU A 291 -13.59 -18.37 2.17
C LEU A 291 -15.12 -18.23 2.10
N MET A 292 -15.79 -18.02 3.22
CA MET A 292 -17.23 -17.79 3.27
C MET A 292 -17.64 -16.57 2.43
N GLY A 293 -16.86 -15.48 2.50
CA GLY A 293 -17.06 -14.31 1.66
C GLY A 293 -16.97 -14.62 0.17
N VAL A 294 -15.92 -15.32 -0.27
CA VAL A 294 -15.75 -15.71 -1.68
C VAL A 294 -16.91 -16.60 -2.17
N VAL A 295 -17.32 -17.59 -1.37
CA VAL A 295 -18.49 -18.44 -1.69
C VAL A 295 -19.77 -17.62 -1.70
N GLY A 296 -19.97 -16.70 -0.75
CA GLY A 296 -21.11 -15.79 -0.72
C GLY A 296 -21.20 -14.96 -2.01
N PHE A 297 -20.07 -14.40 -2.48
CA PHE A 297 -20.04 -13.68 -3.75
C PHE A 297 -20.41 -14.55 -4.95
N ALA A 298 -19.94 -15.80 -5.00
CA ALA A 298 -20.29 -16.72 -6.08
C ALA A 298 -21.80 -17.06 -6.15
N LEU A 299 -22.50 -16.97 -5.01
CA LEU A 299 -23.93 -17.22 -4.90
C LEU A 299 -24.78 -15.94 -4.96
N SER A 300 -24.17 -14.78 -5.05
CA SER A 300 -24.86 -13.48 -5.01
C SER A 300 -25.58 -13.18 -6.32
N THR A 301 -26.84 -12.74 -6.22
CA THR A 301 -27.70 -12.41 -7.37
C THR A 301 -28.32 -11.03 -7.29
N THR A 302 -28.34 -10.41 -6.11
CA THR A 302 -28.91 -9.06 -5.89
C THR A 302 -27.90 -8.14 -5.25
N VAL A 303 -28.12 -6.81 -5.33
CA VAL A 303 -27.21 -5.81 -4.72
C VAL A 303 -26.99 -6.04 -3.22
N LEU A 304 -28.01 -6.50 -2.51
CA LEU A 304 -27.91 -6.78 -1.06
C LEU A 304 -27.11 -8.04 -0.74
N HIS A 305 -26.98 -8.96 -1.70
CA HIS A 305 -26.16 -10.16 -1.53
C HIS A 305 -24.67 -9.88 -1.83
N TRP A 306 -24.39 -8.92 -2.71
CA TRP A 306 -23.04 -8.47 -3.03
C TRP A 306 -22.49 -7.56 -1.93
#